data_7865256157b00ebf38164512169b5ad2
#
_entry.id   7865256157b00ebf38164512169b5ad2
#
_cell.length_a   1.000
_cell.length_b   1.000
_cell.length_c   1.000
_cell.angle_alpha   90.00
_cell.angle_beta   90.00
_cell.angle_gamma   90.00
#
_symmetry.space_group_name_H-M   'P 1'
#
loop_
_entity.id
_entity.type
_entity.pdbx_description
1 polymer ?
#
loop_
_entity_poly.entity_id
_entity_poly.type
_entity_poly.pdbx_seq_one_letter_code
_entity_poly.pdbx_strand_id
1 'polypeptide(L)'
;MKRVLNWMVLVLLLAGCSKPAPPPAASAEPEALSRTEFTKRVENFFEYEPLHSGKPSQVRIHLTDLSDGSPVENAVVTLGVRRTGSADSVVQTTSRVGKVTGIYVAELNVPSPGNYDIEFHIKNDKLDERMPLSNFKVE
;
A
#
# COMPACT_ATOMS: atom_id res chain seq x y z
N MET A 1 -49.96 -73.97 3.09
CA MET A 1 -48.55 -74.33 3.09
C MET A 1 -47.87 -73.68 1.92
N LYS A 2 -47.11 -72.62 2.12
CA LYS A 2 -46.00 -72.15 1.27
C LYS A 2 -45.37 -70.95 1.98
N ARG A 3 -44.20 -71.21 2.55
CA ARG A 3 -43.36 -70.21 3.19
C ARG A 3 -42.68 -69.43 2.06
N VAL A 4 -42.90 -68.12 2.03
CA VAL A 4 -42.15 -67.18 1.14
C VAL A 4 -41.06 -66.53 2.01
N LEU A 5 -39.83 -66.89 1.72
CA LEU A 5 -38.63 -66.37 2.38
C LEU A 5 -38.35 -64.98 1.88
N ASN A 6 -38.51 -63.99 2.77
CA ASN A 6 -38.29 -62.60 2.45
C ASN A 6 -36.79 -62.31 2.55
N TRP A 7 -36.17 -62.11 1.43
CA TRP A 7 -34.73 -61.77 1.32
C TRP A 7 -34.60 -60.26 1.39
N MET A 8 -34.25 -59.76 2.54
CA MET A 8 -34.01 -58.35 2.81
C MET A 8 -32.61 -57.99 2.30
N VAL A 9 -32.55 -57.32 1.17
CA VAL A 9 -31.30 -56.79 0.63
C VAL A 9 -30.99 -55.49 1.36
N LEU A 10 -29.98 -55.54 2.23
CA LEU A 10 -29.45 -54.38 2.96
C LEU A 10 -28.48 -53.60 2.00
N VAL A 11 -28.96 -52.49 1.42
CA VAL A 11 -28.12 -51.59 0.63
C VAL A 11 -27.38 -50.69 1.57
N LEU A 12 -26.09 -50.90 1.76
CA LEU A 12 -25.18 -49.98 2.47
C LEU A 12 -24.90 -48.78 1.55
N LEU A 13 -25.50 -47.63 1.85
CA LEU A 13 -25.14 -46.34 1.25
C LEU A 13 -23.83 -45.83 1.92
N LEU A 14 -22.72 -46.00 1.26
CA LEU A 14 -21.46 -45.34 1.59
C LEU A 14 -21.60 -43.85 1.24
N ALA A 15 -21.96 -43.03 2.21
CA ALA A 15 -21.86 -41.58 2.10
C ALA A 15 -20.39 -41.18 2.13
N GLY A 16 -19.79 -41.01 0.95
CA GLY A 16 -18.47 -40.42 0.81
C GLY A 16 -18.50 -38.95 1.21
N CYS A 17 -18.01 -38.61 2.40
CA CYS A 17 -17.71 -37.23 2.77
C CYS A 17 -16.55 -36.72 1.90
N SER A 18 -16.86 -36.06 0.81
CA SER A 18 -15.88 -35.26 0.09
C SER A 18 -15.53 -34.04 0.95
N LYS A 19 -14.33 -34.04 1.50
CA LYS A 19 -13.76 -32.89 2.20
C LYS A 19 -13.68 -31.75 1.20
N PRO A 20 -14.29 -30.56 1.45
CA PRO A 20 -14.16 -29.44 0.53
C PRO A 20 -12.68 -29.08 0.40
N ALA A 21 -12.23 -28.89 -0.84
CA ALA A 21 -10.87 -28.41 -1.12
C ALA A 21 -10.66 -27.07 -0.41
N PRO A 22 -9.50 -26.84 0.23
CA PRO A 22 -9.21 -25.55 0.81
C PRO A 22 -9.29 -24.46 -0.29
N PRO A 23 -9.86 -23.27 0.02
CA PRO A 23 -9.88 -22.19 -0.96
C PRO A 23 -8.46 -21.92 -1.43
N PRO A 24 -8.26 -21.55 -2.71
CA PRO A 24 -6.94 -21.19 -3.21
C PRO A 24 -6.38 -20.09 -2.30
N ALA A 25 -5.16 -20.29 -1.82
CA ALA A 25 -4.47 -19.29 -1.01
C ALA A 25 -4.49 -17.98 -1.79
N ALA A 26 -5.18 -16.97 -1.28
CA ALA A 26 -5.09 -15.62 -1.82
C ALA A 26 -3.60 -15.31 -1.87
N SER A 27 -3.09 -14.92 -3.04
CA SER A 27 -1.73 -14.42 -3.17
C SER A 27 -1.61 -13.30 -2.16
N ALA A 28 -0.76 -13.48 -1.14
CA ALA A 28 -0.55 -12.46 -0.12
C ALA A 28 -0.06 -11.21 -0.86
N GLU A 29 -0.90 -10.16 -0.88
CA GLU A 29 -0.44 -8.85 -1.33
C GLU A 29 0.75 -8.47 -0.44
N PRO A 30 1.82 -7.87 -1.00
CA PRO A 30 2.95 -7.45 -0.22
C PRO A 30 2.48 -6.53 0.90
N GLU A 31 2.92 -6.80 2.13
CA GLU A 31 2.55 -6.01 3.29
C GLU A 31 3.05 -4.57 3.10
N ALA A 32 2.15 -3.61 3.16
CA ALA A 32 2.48 -2.21 3.01
C ALA A 32 3.34 -1.75 4.20
N LEU A 33 4.38 -0.99 3.90
CA LEU A 33 5.20 -0.31 4.89
C LEU A 33 4.57 1.04 5.21
N SER A 34 4.69 1.52 6.45
CA SER A 34 4.17 2.81 6.85
C SER A 34 5.16 3.62 7.67
N ARG A 35 5.10 4.94 7.53
CA ARG A 35 5.87 5.89 8.33
C ARG A 35 5.00 7.10 8.69
N THR A 36 5.28 7.70 9.85
CA THR A 36 4.72 8.99 10.25
C THR A 36 5.86 9.98 10.46
N GLU A 37 5.82 11.09 9.75
CA GLU A 37 6.86 12.11 9.78
C GLU A 37 6.22 13.50 9.97
N PHE A 38 6.98 14.43 10.48
CA PHE A 38 6.47 15.73 10.89
C PHE A 38 7.34 16.88 10.37
N THR A 39 6.70 17.96 9.96
CA THR A 39 7.30 19.30 9.92
C THR A 39 6.78 20.12 11.12
N LYS A 40 7.01 21.43 11.14
CA LYS A 40 6.40 22.32 12.15
C LYS A 40 4.88 22.44 11.97
N ARG A 41 4.38 22.23 10.76
CA ARG A 41 3.02 22.52 10.36
C ARG A 41 2.23 21.30 9.90
N VAL A 42 2.89 20.25 9.47
CA VAL A 42 2.24 19.11 8.81
C VAL A 42 2.70 17.80 9.43
N GLU A 43 1.74 16.94 9.76
CA GLU A 43 1.93 15.52 9.93
C GLU A 43 1.72 14.83 8.59
N ASN A 44 2.64 13.97 8.21
CA ASN A 44 2.56 13.11 7.03
C ASN A 44 2.62 11.65 7.47
N PHE A 45 1.46 11.00 7.54
CA PHE A 45 1.40 9.55 7.60
C PHE A 45 1.32 9.01 6.19
N PHE A 46 2.23 8.13 5.81
CA PHE A 46 2.18 7.52 4.49
C PHE A 46 2.46 6.03 4.52
N GLU A 47 1.81 5.35 3.60
CA GLU A 47 1.93 3.91 3.36
C GLU A 47 2.45 3.70 1.94
N TYR A 48 3.33 2.73 1.77
CA TYR A 48 3.88 2.39 0.47
C TYR A 48 4.20 0.90 0.38
N GLU A 49 4.10 0.36 -0.81
CA GLU A 49 4.55 -1.01 -1.09
C GLU A 49 6.07 -1.07 -1.09
N PRO A 50 6.68 -2.23 -0.77
CA PRO A 50 8.12 -2.41 -0.93
C PRO A 50 8.59 -1.96 -2.31
N LEU A 51 9.64 -1.14 -2.35
CA LEU A 51 10.13 -0.56 -3.60
C LEU A 51 11.00 -1.57 -4.34
N HIS A 52 10.61 -1.89 -5.58
CA HIS A 52 11.38 -2.73 -6.47
C HIS A 52 11.79 -1.94 -7.72
N SER A 53 13.03 -2.12 -8.15
CA SER A 53 13.55 -1.39 -9.32
C SER A 53 12.75 -1.68 -10.59
N GLY A 54 12.40 -0.61 -11.31
CA GLY A 54 11.64 -0.69 -12.55
C GLY A 54 10.17 -1.09 -12.39
N LYS A 55 9.67 -1.20 -11.16
CA LYS A 55 8.26 -1.48 -10.88
C LYS A 55 7.58 -0.28 -10.23
N PRO A 56 6.35 0.08 -10.63
CA PRO A 56 5.60 1.11 -9.95
C PRO A 56 5.22 0.65 -8.54
N SER A 57 5.36 1.54 -7.57
CA SER A 57 4.91 1.37 -6.20
C SER A 57 3.99 2.52 -5.83
N GLN A 58 2.81 2.20 -5.29
CA GLN A 58 1.86 3.21 -4.86
C GLN A 58 2.25 3.74 -3.48
N VAL A 59 2.21 5.06 -3.34
CA VAL A 59 2.39 5.76 -2.06
C VAL A 59 1.07 6.46 -1.73
N ARG A 60 0.46 6.08 -0.62
CA ARG A 60 -0.74 6.73 -0.07
C ARG A 60 -0.31 7.68 1.05
N ILE A 61 -0.66 8.94 0.94
CA ILE A 61 -0.17 10.03 1.76
C ILE A 61 -1.37 10.65 2.48
N HIS A 62 -1.31 10.71 3.80
CA HIS A 62 -2.33 11.33 4.66
C HIS A 62 -1.70 12.55 5.31
N LEU A 63 -2.26 13.73 5.05
CA LEU A 63 -1.72 14.99 5.54
C LEU A 63 -2.67 15.66 6.52
N THR A 64 -2.15 15.99 7.69
CA THR A 64 -2.86 16.72 8.74
C THR A 64 -2.17 18.05 9.02
N ASP A 65 -2.90 19.17 9.04
CA ASP A 65 -2.39 20.47 9.53
C ASP A 65 -2.32 20.44 11.06
N LEU A 66 -1.13 20.58 11.59
CA LEU A 66 -0.89 20.52 13.05
C LEU A 66 -1.39 21.76 13.80
N SER A 67 -1.78 22.82 13.10
CA SER A 67 -2.29 24.03 13.74
C SER A 67 -3.71 23.84 14.29
N ASP A 68 -4.50 22.98 13.68
CA ASP A 68 -5.91 22.76 14.04
C ASP A 68 -6.37 21.29 13.97
N GLY A 69 -5.50 20.38 13.52
CA GLY A 69 -5.81 18.95 13.35
C GLY A 69 -6.68 18.65 12.14
N SER A 70 -6.86 19.58 11.23
CA SER A 70 -7.65 19.37 10.01
C SER A 70 -6.86 18.67 8.92
N PRO A 71 -7.53 17.96 8.00
CA PRO A 71 -6.86 17.44 6.80
C PRO A 71 -6.32 18.59 5.94
N VAL A 72 -5.13 18.42 5.38
CA VAL A 72 -4.57 19.39 4.41
C VAL A 72 -5.29 19.22 3.08
N GLU A 73 -5.99 20.24 2.66
CA GLU A 73 -6.79 20.25 1.43
C GLU A 73 -6.08 20.96 0.29
N ASN A 74 -6.46 20.60 -0.94
CA ASN A 74 -6.05 21.28 -2.16
C ASN A 74 -4.53 21.48 -2.28
N ALA A 75 -3.74 20.55 -1.75
CA ALA A 75 -2.30 20.62 -1.87
C ALA A 75 -1.82 19.93 -3.15
N VAL A 76 -0.76 20.50 -3.74
CA VAL A 76 0.10 19.79 -4.67
C VAL A 76 1.18 19.10 -3.86
N VAL A 77 1.22 17.79 -3.91
CA VAL A 77 2.24 16.98 -3.22
C VAL A 77 3.15 16.35 -4.25
N THR A 78 4.42 16.75 -4.22
CA THR A 78 5.44 16.24 -5.14
C THR A 78 6.46 15.42 -4.35
N LEU A 79 6.81 14.25 -4.86
CA LEU A 79 7.84 13.38 -4.33
C LEU A 79 9.07 13.45 -5.24
N GLY A 80 10.19 13.89 -4.70
CA GLY A 80 11.48 13.88 -5.38
C GLY A 80 12.35 12.77 -4.79
N VAL A 81 12.78 11.81 -5.62
CA VAL A 81 13.62 10.68 -5.22
C VAL A 81 15.03 10.90 -5.71
N ARG A 82 15.99 10.76 -4.80
CA ARG A 82 17.43 10.83 -5.11
C ARG A 82 18.18 9.69 -4.46
N ARG A 83 19.25 9.28 -5.08
CA ARG A 83 20.15 8.28 -4.46
C ARG A 83 20.79 8.89 -3.22
N THR A 84 20.84 8.14 -2.13
CA THR A 84 21.48 8.61 -0.88
C THR A 84 22.91 9.09 -1.16
N GLY A 85 23.22 10.31 -0.70
CA GLY A 85 24.50 10.98 -0.95
C GLY A 85 24.64 11.69 -2.28
N SER A 86 23.60 11.70 -3.13
CA SER A 86 23.56 12.46 -4.38
C SER A 86 22.66 13.69 -4.28
N ALA A 87 23.03 14.76 -4.95
CA ALA A 87 22.17 15.94 -5.09
C ALA A 87 21.13 15.78 -6.24
N ASP A 88 21.42 14.89 -7.19
CA ASP A 88 20.58 14.74 -8.39
C ASP A 88 19.34 13.91 -8.12
N SER A 89 18.19 14.43 -8.51
CA SER A 89 16.93 13.69 -8.49
C SER A 89 16.92 12.68 -9.63
N VAL A 90 16.58 11.42 -9.30
CA VAL A 90 16.44 10.35 -10.30
C VAL A 90 14.98 10.16 -10.73
N VAL A 91 14.04 10.52 -9.87
CA VAL A 91 12.59 10.47 -10.14
C VAL A 91 11.93 11.65 -9.47
N GLN A 92 10.95 12.23 -10.15
CA GLN A 92 10.02 13.19 -9.56
C GLN A 92 8.61 12.84 -10.00
N THR A 93 7.69 12.76 -9.06
CA THR A 93 6.27 12.49 -9.33
C THR A 93 5.39 13.43 -8.53
N THR A 94 4.24 13.80 -9.10
CA THR A 94 3.22 14.58 -8.40
C THR A 94 2.02 13.68 -8.11
N SER A 95 1.55 13.73 -6.87
CA SER A 95 0.40 12.96 -6.45
C SER A 95 -0.90 13.48 -7.09
N ARG A 96 -1.86 12.60 -7.21
CA ARG A 96 -3.27 12.96 -7.43
C ARG A 96 -4.00 13.05 -6.10
N VAL A 97 -5.03 13.86 -6.03
CA VAL A 97 -5.94 13.92 -4.87
C VAL A 97 -6.67 12.58 -4.75
N GLY A 98 -6.70 12.03 -3.56
CA GLY A 98 -7.46 10.81 -3.24
C GLY A 98 -8.96 11.07 -3.17
N LYS A 99 -9.73 10.01 -2.90
CA LYS A 99 -11.20 10.10 -2.74
C LYS A 99 -11.62 10.72 -1.41
N VAL A 100 -10.73 10.73 -0.45
CA VAL A 100 -10.95 11.27 0.90
C VAL A 100 -10.10 12.51 1.08
N THR A 101 -10.67 13.55 1.68
CA THR A 101 -9.98 14.81 1.98
C THR A 101 -8.72 14.57 2.79
N GLY A 102 -7.62 15.24 2.43
CA GLY A 102 -6.32 15.08 3.07
C GLY A 102 -5.54 13.84 2.63
N ILE A 103 -6.10 13.01 1.76
CA ILE A 103 -5.42 11.85 1.20
C ILE A 103 -4.97 12.13 -0.24
N TYR A 104 -3.71 11.83 -0.49
CA TYR A 104 -3.06 11.96 -1.79
C TYR A 104 -2.44 10.63 -2.20
N VAL A 105 -2.36 10.37 -3.48
CA VAL A 105 -1.80 9.12 -4.00
C VAL A 105 -0.77 9.43 -5.07
N ALA A 106 0.45 9.01 -4.84
CA ALA A 106 1.54 9.07 -5.80
C ALA A 106 1.93 7.67 -6.29
N GLU A 107 2.59 7.62 -7.42
CA GLU A 107 3.20 6.39 -7.94
C GLU A 107 4.69 6.65 -8.13
N LEU A 108 5.52 5.81 -7.52
CA LEU A 108 6.96 5.83 -7.65
C LEU A 108 7.45 4.67 -8.52
N ASN A 109 8.26 4.98 -9.51
CA ASN A 109 8.97 3.99 -10.30
C ASN A 109 10.46 4.32 -10.30
N VAL A 110 11.21 3.67 -9.44
CA VAL A 110 12.65 3.91 -9.29
C VAL A 110 13.43 2.95 -10.20
N PRO A 111 14.31 3.45 -11.09
CA PRO A 111 14.86 2.64 -12.18
C PRO A 111 15.91 1.63 -11.76
N SER A 112 16.55 1.79 -10.60
CA SER A 112 17.65 0.92 -10.18
C SER A 112 17.64 0.64 -8.69
N PRO A 113 18.17 -0.53 -8.25
CA PRO A 113 18.24 -0.86 -6.83
C PRO A 113 19.25 0.03 -6.09
N GLY A 114 19.07 0.15 -4.78
CA GLY A 114 19.98 0.91 -3.91
C GLY A 114 19.25 1.60 -2.76
N ASN A 115 19.97 2.50 -2.08
CA ASN A 115 19.44 3.32 -1.00
C ASN A 115 19.10 4.72 -1.53
N TYR A 116 17.95 5.22 -1.13
CA TYR A 116 17.38 6.47 -1.61
C TYR A 116 16.86 7.34 -0.49
N ASP A 117 16.84 8.63 -0.77
CA ASP A 117 16.14 9.66 0.00
C ASP A 117 14.94 10.13 -0.80
N ILE A 118 13.84 10.40 -0.12
CA ILE A 118 12.61 10.92 -0.74
C ILE A 118 12.26 12.24 -0.06
N GLU A 119 12.12 13.30 -0.84
CA GLU A 119 11.61 14.58 -0.36
C GLU A 119 10.15 14.73 -0.75
N PHE A 120 9.29 14.93 0.25
CA PHE A 120 7.91 15.36 0.04
C PHE A 120 7.86 16.89 0.03
N HIS A 121 7.40 17.47 -1.05
CA HIS A 121 7.09 18.89 -1.13
C HIS A 121 5.57 19.08 -1.16
N ILE A 122 5.03 19.67 -0.11
CA ILE A 122 3.60 19.84 0.16
C ILE A 122 3.28 21.32 0.05
N LYS A 123 2.48 21.70 -0.93
CA LYS A 123 2.21 23.10 -1.21
C LYS A 123 0.74 23.35 -1.52
N ASN A 124 0.15 24.35 -0.84
CA ASN A 124 -1.13 24.95 -1.18
C ASN A 124 -1.09 26.48 -0.91
N ASP A 125 -2.23 27.14 -0.83
CA ASP A 125 -2.33 28.58 -0.52
C ASP A 125 -1.88 28.95 0.90
N LYS A 126 -1.82 27.98 1.83
CA LYS A 126 -1.50 28.19 3.26
C LYS A 126 -0.18 27.55 3.69
N LEU A 127 0.32 26.60 2.92
CA LEU A 127 1.46 25.74 3.26
C LEU A 127 2.47 25.70 2.13
N ASP A 128 3.74 25.71 2.48
CA ASP A 128 4.86 25.37 1.59
C ASP A 128 5.90 24.63 2.43
N GLU A 129 5.73 23.31 2.58
CA GLU A 129 6.51 22.46 3.47
C GLU A 129 7.34 21.47 2.68
N ARG A 130 8.60 21.33 3.07
CA ARG A 130 9.52 20.32 2.53
C ARG A 130 9.93 19.35 3.62
N MET A 131 9.85 18.07 3.32
CA MET A 131 10.12 16.98 4.25
C MET A 131 11.09 16.00 3.60
N PRO A 132 12.41 16.22 3.76
CA PRO A 132 13.41 15.28 3.29
C PRO A 132 13.50 14.08 4.24
N LEU A 133 13.35 12.87 3.70
CA LEU A 133 13.39 11.62 4.43
C LEU A 133 14.42 10.68 3.83
N SER A 134 15.11 9.94 4.68
CA SER A 134 16.12 8.98 4.29
C SER A 134 15.72 7.53 4.59
N ASN A 135 16.58 6.59 4.20
CA ASN A 135 16.46 5.16 4.47
C ASN A 135 15.32 4.46 3.70
N PHE A 136 15.21 4.76 2.43
CA PHE A 136 14.38 3.97 1.51
C PHE A 136 15.25 3.00 0.73
N LYS A 137 14.93 1.73 0.81
CA LYS A 137 15.63 0.67 0.07
C LYS A 137 14.79 0.29 -1.15
N VAL A 138 15.45 0.25 -2.31
CA VAL A 138 14.89 -0.25 -3.56
C VAL A 138 15.61 -1.55 -3.90
N GLU A 139 14.88 -2.63 -4.10
CA GLU A 139 15.40 -3.98 -4.42
C GLU A 139 15.34 -4.29 -5.93
#